data_6dc4d99087c6217dc613273906245c51
#
_entry.id   6dc4d99087c6217dc613273906245c51
#
_cell.length_a   1.000
_cell.length_b   1.000
_cell.length_c   1.000
_cell.angle_alpha   90.00
_cell.angle_beta   90.00
_cell.angle_gamma   90.00
#
_symmetry.space_group_name_H-M   'P 1'
#
loop_
_entity.id
_entity.type
_entity.pdbx_description
1 polymer ?
#
loop_
_entity_poly.entity_id
_entity_poly.type
_entity_poly.pdbx_seq_one_letter_code
_entity_poly.pdbx_strand_id
1 'polypeptide(L)'
;LGDVYKRQTVKLDGIVSDEEINNAAEISLKYEISPSYNSEAERSTIAYVTYSETYLYIGVRAQRDKIISNIINRDDWAIYNGDVISIELDTYGDARNQIFLVANPSGSLLDAIRLDGRGYSGSDYNLRKSANFDFNARGSIKDGGFDIEFIIPFSEIPFPNGKDQKWNINIRSRNFEERVAITTSSSKANRDATCQLCLMDHEILFKDIVIEKKLEFLPYVSGNFSGEKKLYNETLKLNNQNFDYGLGINFDLNKSLSIEATINPDFSQVESDVTKIDVNSPTAINYPEQRPFFNRGVDALDFEINVFNSRSINDPSFASKILNQGRKSRLYILTAFDNETPYLVPTEFESFRGLGTNSFNSVFRYQNFLDDKTQLGFISLNRIYDGGGYGNTFGADALFNFSDIWKFSIEGFLNFNKEPIADWIKSDKNFGNY
;
A
#
# COMPACT_ATOMS: atom_id res chain seq x y z
N LEU A 1 6.86 24.44 -11.51
CA LEU A 1 8.12 24.58 -10.77
C LEU A 1 9.27 24.15 -11.65
N GLY A 2 10.40 24.87 -11.63
CA GLY A 2 11.58 24.57 -12.42
C GLY A 2 12.44 23.45 -11.80
N ASP A 3 13.66 23.32 -12.30
CA ASP A 3 14.67 22.41 -11.76
C ASP A 3 14.82 22.60 -10.23
N VAL A 4 14.70 21.51 -9.48
CA VAL A 4 15.00 21.51 -8.03
C VAL A 4 16.51 21.36 -7.88
N TYR A 5 17.13 22.18 -7.04
CA TYR A 5 18.58 22.17 -6.89
C TYR A 5 19.03 21.02 -5.97
N LYS A 6 20.14 20.36 -6.36
CA LYS A 6 20.75 19.26 -5.64
C LYS A 6 21.56 19.74 -4.43
N ARG A 7 21.33 19.13 -3.25
CA ARG A 7 22.09 19.40 -2.02
C ARG A 7 22.75 18.14 -1.47
N GLN A 8 23.83 18.32 -0.71
CA GLN A 8 24.61 17.17 -0.21
C GLN A 8 24.25 16.70 1.20
N THR A 9 23.79 17.55 2.10
CA THR A 9 23.45 17.16 3.49
C THR A 9 22.36 18.03 4.07
N VAL A 10 21.35 17.38 4.65
CA VAL A 10 20.30 17.97 5.47
C VAL A 10 20.31 17.27 6.81
N LYS A 11 20.06 18.00 7.90
CA LYS A 11 19.93 17.44 9.23
C LYS A 11 18.44 17.26 9.55
N LEU A 12 18.01 16.05 9.79
CA LEU A 12 16.63 15.77 10.20
C LEU A 12 16.47 16.02 11.70
N ASP A 13 16.25 17.26 12.10
CA ASP A 13 16.04 17.62 13.51
C ASP A 13 14.65 18.18 13.82
N GLY A 14 13.81 18.37 12.80
CA GLY A 14 12.47 18.90 12.90
C GLY A 14 12.40 20.40 12.77
N ILE A 15 13.52 21.08 12.46
CA ILE A 15 13.60 22.52 12.30
C ILE A 15 14.02 22.83 10.86
N VAL A 16 13.12 23.37 10.09
CA VAL A 16 13.41 23.82 8.72
C VAL A 16 14.26 25.09 8.80
N SER A 17 15.58 24.99 8.67
CA SER A 17 16.50 26.11 8.75
C SER A 17 16.61 26.87 7.41
N ASP A 18 17.00 28.14 7.46
CA ASP A 18 17.18 28.93 6.23
C ASP A 18 18.35 28.41 5.37
N GLU A 19 19.32 27.76 6.02
CA GLU A 19 20.42 27.10 5.31
C GLU A 19 19.94 25.91 4.49
N GLU A 20 19.01 25.13 5.01
CA GLU A 20 18.46 23.94 4.35
C GLU A 20 17.54 24.27 3.18
N ILE A 21 16.82 25.37 3.25
CA ILE A 21 15.89 25.80 2.20
C ILE A 21 16.51 26.76 1.19
N ASN A 22 17.75 27.20 1.40
CA ASN A 22 18.44 28.05 0.44
C ASN A 22 18.53 27.32 -0.92
N ASN A 23 17.96 27.90 -1.97
CA ASN A 23 17.74 27.33 -3.30
C ASN A 23 16.77 26.13 -3.38
N ALA A 24 15.95 25.88 -2.36
CA ALA A 24 14.85 24.94 -2.47
C ALA A 24 13.71 25.54 -3.33
N ALA A 25 12.97 24.68 -4.02
CA ALA A 25 11.75 25.10 -4.70
C ALA A 25 10.63 25.30 -3.67
N GLU A 26 9.92 26.42 -3.74
CA GLU A 26 8.83 26.74 -2.83
C GLU A 26 7.48 26.30 -3.40
N ILE A 27 6.69 25.63 -2.57
CA ILE A 27 5.31 25.25 -2.84
C ILE A 27 4.43 25.80 -1.74
N SER A 28 3.61 26.80 -2.03
CA SER A 28 2.65 27.37 -1.08
C SER A 28 1.32 26.61 -1.15
N LEU A 29 0.76 26.26 0.02
CA LEU A 29 -0.58 25.67 0.12
C LEU A 29 -1.62 26.79 0.10
N LYS A 30 -2.03 27.20 -1.10
CA LYS A 30 -2.83 28.41 -1.32
C LYS A 30 -4.34 28.20 -1.21
N TYR A 31 -4.80 26.94 -1.38
CA TYR A 31 -6.22 26.65 -1.54
C TYR A 31 -6.77 25.93 -0.33
N GLU A 32 -7.76 26.50 0.34
CA GLU A 32 -8.60 25.77 1.26
C GLU A 32 -9.61 24.95 0.44
N ILE A 33 -9.50 23.63 0.50
CA ILE A 33 -10.34 22.71 -0.27
C ILE A 33 -11.47 22.08 0.55
N SER A 34 -11.42 22.22 1.88
CA SER A 34 -12.45 21.80 2.82
C SER A 34 -12.30 22.59 4.13
N PRO A 35 -13.39 23.09 4.75
CA PRO A 35 -14.80 23.02 4.30
C PRO A 35 -15.12 23.88 3.09
N SER A 36 -14.34 24.93 2.83
CA SER A 36 -14.51 25.78 1.66
C SER A 36 -14.12 25.04 0.36
N TYR A 37 -14.37 25.69 -0.77
CA TYR A 37 -14.04 25.11 -2.08
C TYR A 37 -13.10 26.04 -2.85
N ASN A 38 -11.80 25.76 -2.77
CA ASN A 38 -10.73 26.51 -3.42
C ASN A 38 -10.68 28.00 -3.03
N SER A 39 -11.12 28.33 -1.82
CA SER A 39 -10.88 29.67 -1.26
C SER A 39 -9.41 29.87 -0.94
N GLU A 40 -8.98 31.10 -0.75
CA GLU A 40 -7.63 31.40 -0.30
C GLU A 40 -7.42 30.90 1.14
N ALA A 41 -6.29 30.26 1.40
CA ALA A 41 -5.95 29.75 2.73
C ALA A 41 -5.65 30.93 3.69
N GLU A 42 -6.31 30.95 4.83
CA GLU A 42 -6.12 32.02 5.83
C GLU A 42 -4.75 31.98 6.52
N ARG A 43 -4.19 30.78 6.70
CA ARG A 43 -2.91 30.55 7.37
C ARG A 43 -1.85 30.08 6.38
N SER A 44 -0.69 30.68 6.46
CA SER A 44 0.44 30.33 5.60
C SER A 44 0.94 28.92 5.93
N THR A 45 1.09 28.10 4.90
CA THR A 45 1.85 26.83 4.93
C THR A 45 2.68 26.76 3.66
N ILE A 46 3.99 26.66 3.83
CA ILE A 46 4.95 26.65 2.71
C ILE A 46 5.81 25.40 2.83
N ALA A 47 5.92 24.67 1.75
CA ALA A 47 6.83 23.55 1.61
C ALA A 47 8.03 23.93 0.75
N TYR A 48 9.20 23.50 1.15
CA TYR A 48 10.49 23.70 0.49
C TYR A 48 11.00 22.34 0.02
N VAL A 49 11.18 22.20 -1.28
CA VAL A 49 11.55 20.93 -1.91
C VAL A 49 12.97 21.01 -2.45
N THR A 50 13.81 20.09 -2.02
CA THR A 50 15.17 19.89 -2.54
C THR A 50 15.52 18.41 -2.54
N TYR A 51 16.66 18.01 -3.09
CA TYR A 51 17.07 16.62 -3.14
C TYR A 51 18.58 16.43 -3.07
N SER A 52 18.99 15.24 -2.68
CA SER A 52 20.36 14.74 -2.79
C SER A 52 20.47 13.71 -3.94
N GLU A 53 21.57 13.03 -4.04
CA GLU A 53 21.71 11.89 -4.95
C GLU A 53 20.83 10.69 -4.55
N THR A 54 20.50 10.56 -3.26
CA THR A 54 19.91 9.37 -2.67
C THR A 54 18.55 9.58 -2.04
N TYR A 55 18.13 10.83 -1.79
CA TYR A 55 16.83 11.13 -1.17
C TYR A 55 16.22 12.45 -1.65
N LEU A 56 14.90 12.51 -1.57
CA LEU A 56 14.09 13.72 -1.65
C LEU A 56 13.94 14.31 -0.24
N TYR A 57 14.16 15.60 -0.10
CA TYR A 57 13.89 16.38 1.13
C TYR A 57 12.73 17.33 0.92
N ILE A 58 11.81 17.36 1.89
CA ILE A 58 10.71 18.31 1.92
C ILE A 58 10.62 18.89 3.33
N GLY A 59 10.95 20.18 3.48
CA GLY A 59 10.75 20.92 4.70
C GLY A 59 9.46 21.74 4.65
N VAL A 60 8.61 21.67 5.66
CA VAL A 60 7.34 22.41 5.71
C VAL A 60 7.29 23.32 6.92
N ARG A 61 7.01 24.58 6.68
CA ARG A 61 6.72 25.60 7.72
C ARG A 61 5.23 25.92 7.68
N ALA A 62 4.52 25.70 8.79
CA ALA A 62 3.09 25.95 8.93
C ALA A 62 2.80 26.94 10.06
N GLN A 63 2.09 28.02 9.75
CA GLN A 63 1.59 28.96 10.75
C GLN A 63 0.29 28.45 11.35
N ARG A 64 0.20 28.41 12.68
CA ARG A 64 -0.99 27.97 13.43
C ARG A 64 -1.08 28.71 14.75
N ASP A 65 -2.31 29.15 15.11
CA ASP A 65 -2.56 29.75 16.42
C ASP A 65 -2.69 28.66 17.49
N LYS A 66 -3.23 27.51 17.12
CA LYS A 66 -3.38 26.34 17.96
C LYS A 66 -2.95 25.11 17.20
N ILE A 67 -2.19 24.24 17.87
CA ILE A 67 -1.70 23.01 17.28
C ILE A 67 -2.30 21.84 18.06
N ILE A 68 -2.86 20.87 17.34
CA ILE A 68 -3.36 19.61 17.89
C ILE A 68 -2.47 18.50 17.33
N SER A 69 -1.59 17.96 18.15
CA SER A 69 -0.69 16.90 17.74
C SER A 69 -0.45 15.93 18.89
N ASN A 70 -0.63 14.64 18.59
CA ASN A 70 -0.44 13.55 19.54
C ASN A 70 0.54 12.53 18.95
N ILE A 71 1.24 11.81 19.82
CA ILE A 71 2.03 10.65 19.41
C ILE A 71 1.05 9.51 19.12
N ILE A 72 1.04 9.05 17.88
CA ILE A 72 0.19 8.00 17.34
C ILE A 72 1.09 6.89 16.80
N ASN A 73 0.66 5.65 16.87
CA ASN A 73 1.39 4.54 16.26
C ASN A 73 1.53 4.75 14.74
N ARG A 74 2.62 4.23 14.17
CA ARG A 74 2.80 4.25 12.72
C ARG A 74 1.60 3.57 12.05
N ASP A 75 1.14 4.16 10.93
CA ASP A 75 0.04 3.68 10.09
C ASP A 75 -1.35 3.66 10.75
N ASP A 76 -1.48 4.30 11.91
CA ASP A 76 -2.78 4.52 12.54
C ASP A 76 -3.44 5.81 12.01
N TRP A 77 -4.61 5.65 11.42
CA TRP A 77 -5.38 6.74 10.82
C TRP A 77 -5.92 7.75 11.84
N ALA A 78 -5.83 7.45 13.13
CA ALA A 78 -6.10 8.42 14.19
C ALA A 78 -5.17 9.65 14.13
N ILE A 79 -4.07 9.60 13.37
CA ILE A 79 -3.20 10.75 13.10
C ILE A 79 -3.97 11.94 12.53
N TYR A 80 -5.05 11.69 11.76
CA TYR A 80 -5.92 12.71 11.16
C TYR A 80 -6.86 13.40 12.17
N ASN A 81 -6.83 13.04 13.44
CA ASN A 81 -7.54 13.76 14.50
C ASN A 81 -6.77 15.00 15.01
N GLY A 82 -5.66 15.35 14.37
CA GLY A 82 -4.83 16.51 14.66
C GLY A 82 -4.26 17.17 13.41
N ASP A 83 -3.28 18.04 13.63
CA ASP A 83 -2.53 18.71 12.55
C ASP A 83 -1.63 17.70 11.85
N VAL A 84 -1.70 17.65 10.54
CA VAL A 84 -0.87 16.79 9.70
C VAL A 84 -0.46 17.49 8.41
N ILE A 85 0.69 17.08 7.89
CA ILE A 85 1.14 17.37 6.52
C ILE A 85 1.11 16.06 5.74
N SER A 86 0.51 16.10 4.57
CA SER A 86 0.48 14.99 3.62
C SER A 86 1.24 15.35 2.36
N ILE A 87 2.21 14.52 1.99
CA ILE A 87 2.96 14.60 0.74
C ILE A 87 2.39 13.56 -0.22
N GLU A 88 1.95 14.00 -1.36
CA GLU A 88 1.35 13.19 -2.41
C GLU A 88 2.26 13.21 -3.63
N LEU A 89 2.81 12.05 -4.04
CA LEU A 89 3.77 11.93 -5.13
C LEU A 89 3.25 11.00 -6.21
N ASP A 90 3.12 11.48 -7.44
CA ASP A 90 2.98 10.66 -8.64
C ASP A 90 4.35 10.58 -9.33
N THR A 91 5.08 9.52 -9.03
CA THR A 91 6.45 9.32 -9.49
C THR A 91 6.56 8.88 -10.94
N TYR A 92 5.46 8.39 -11.52
CA TYR A 92 5.39 8.02 -12.94
C TYR A 92 4.86 9.16 -13.81
N GLY A 93 4.21 10.17 -13.22
CA GLY A 93 3.58 11.28 -13.92
C GLY A 93 2.42 10.85 -14.80
N ASP A 94 1.72 9.78 -14.43
CA ASP A 94 0.67 9.14 -15.22
C ASP A 94 -0.70 9.11 -14.52
N ALA A 95 -0.77 9.70 -13.32
CA ALA A 95 -1.97 9.84 -12.50
C ALA A 95 -2.69 8.50 -12.18
N ARG A 96 -1.97 7.37 -12.17
CA ARG A 96 -2.52 6.06 -11.85
C ARG A 96 -2.34 5.69 -10.40
N ASN A 97 -1.16 5.99 -9.88
CA ASN A 97 -0.79 5.70 -8.50
C ASN A 97 -0.17 6.94 -7.88
N GLN A 98 -0.53 7.20 -6.65
CA GLN A 98 0.02 8.27 -5.84
C GLN A 98 0.56 7.69 -4.54
N ILE A 99 1.84 7.91 -4.27
CA ILE A 99 2.44 7.63 -2.97
C ILE A 99 1.96 8.71 -2.02
N PHE A 100 1.45 8.29 -0.88
CA PHE A 100 0.83 9.15 0.12
C PHE A 100 1.58 9.01 1.44
N LEU A 101 2.34 10.03 1.83
CA LEU A 101 3.17 10.06 3.03
C LEU A 101 2.66 11.15 3.96
N VAL A 102 2.46 10.83 5.22
CA VAL A 102 1.89 11.75 6.21
C VAL A 102 2.79 11.80 7.43
N ALA A 103 2.97 13.00 7.97
CA ALA A 103 3.57 13.20 9.27
C ALA A 103 2.80 14.27 10.07
N ASN A 104 2.83 14.14 11.39
CA ASN A 104 2.34 15.16 12.30
C ASN A 104 3.50 15.87 13.03
N PRO A 105 3.25 17.03 13.67
CA PRO A 105 4.30 17.77 14.40
C PRO A 105 4.96 16.98 15.54
N SER A 106 4.32 15.92 16.05
CA SER A 106 4.87 15.05 17.11
C SER A 106 5.73 13.91 16.55
N GLY A 107 5.89 13.79 15.21
CA GLY A 107 6.74 12.79 14.56
C GLY A 107 6.05 11.45 14.30
N SER A 108 4.72 11.35 14.44
CA SER A 108 3.98 10.17 13.98
C SER A 108 3.90 10.13 12.47
N LEU A 109 3.97 8.93 11.89
CA LEU A 109 4.05 8.70 10.46
C LEU A 109 2.92 7.78 9.99
N LEU A 110 2.47 8.01 8.74
CA LEU A 110 1.55 7.13 8.05
C LEU A 110 1.87 7.13 6.55
N ASP A 111 1.73 5.98 5.92
CA ASP A 111 1.86 5.87 4.47
C ASP A 111 0.76 5.03 3.84
N ALA A 112 0.54 5.26 2.56
CA ALA A 112 -0.41 4.53 1.74
C ALA A 112 -0.10 4.72 0.25
N ILE A 113 -0.74 3.93 -0.59
CA ILE A 113 -0.85 4.20 -2.03
C ILE A 113 -2.31 4.59 -2.31
N ARG A 114 -2.51 5.74 -2.95
CA ARG A 114 -3.80 6.08 -3.54
C ARG A 114 -3.82 5.66 -5.00
N LEU A 115 -4.88 4.96 -5.38
CA LEU A 115 -5.10 4.50 -6.76
C LEU A 115 -6.09 5.45 -7.45
N ASP A 116 -5.95 5.61 -8.76
CA ASP A 116 -7.02 6.21 -9.56
C ASP A 116 -8.18 5.22 -9.62
N GLY A 117 -9.19 5.47 -8.78
CA GLY A 117 -10.29 4.54 -8.58
C GLY A 117 -11.06 4.26 -9.86
N ARG A 118 -11.27 2.98 -10.15
CA ARG A 118 -12.19 2.52 -11.20
C ARG A 118 -13.65 2.69 -10.80
N GLY A 119 -13.94 2.86 -9.51
CA GLY A 119 -15.27 2.98 -8.93
C GLY A 119 -15.57 4.31 -8.26
N TYR A 120 -16.69 4.38 -7.60
CA TYR A 120 -17.31 5.55 -6.98
C TYR A 120 -16.34 6.33 -6.07
N SER A 121 -16.27 7.63 -6.24
CA SER A 121 -15.37 8.53 -5.50
C SER A 121 -15.77 8.71 -4.04
N GLY A 122 -15.39 7.76 -3.21
CA GLY A 122 -15.29 7.97 -1.78
C GLY A 122 -13.81 7.99 -1.40
N SER A 123 -13.37 9.02 -0.71
CA SER A 123 -11.95 9.30 -0.43
C SER A 123 -11.15 8.16 0.23
N ASP A 124 -11.82 7.18 0.84
CA ASP A 124 -11.18 6.10 1.58
C ASP A 124 -11.08 4.78 0.80
N TYR A 125 -11.89 4.57 -0.24
CA TYR A 125 -11.93 3.30 -0.98
C TYR A 125 -10.72 3.07 -1.88
N ASN A 126 -10.02 4.14 -2.27
CA ASN A 126 -8.89 4.07 -3.19
C ASN A 126 -7.54 4.10 -2.49
N LEU A 127 -7.51 4.02 -1.16
CA LEU A 127 -6.28 4.00 -0.38
C LEU A 127 -5.89 2.57 -0.02
N ARG A 128 -4.71 2.12 -0.48
CA ARG A 128 -4.06 0.88 -0.07
C ARG A 128 -3.23 1.16 1.18
N LYS A 129 -3.84 0.90 2.33
CA LYS A 129 -3.28 1.13 3.68
C LYS A 129 -2.20 0.12 4.07
N SER A 130 -2.00 -0.92 3.28
CA SER A 130 -0.98 -1.95 3.48
C SER A 130 0.36 -1.63 2.79
N ALA A 131 0.45 -0.48 2.11
CA ALA A 131 1.74 0.00 1.63
C ALA A 131 2.66 0.30 2.82
N ASN A 132 3.96 0.08 2.64
CA ASN A 132 4.95 0.38 3.67
C ASN A 132 6.20 0.96 2.98
N PHE A 133 6.41 2.27 3.15
CA PHE A 133 7.56 3.00 2.64
C PHE A 133 8.47 3.38 3.80
N ASP A 134 9.75 3.04 3.72
CA ASP A 134 10.72 3.45 4.74
C ASP A 134 11.16 4.89 4.49
N PHE A 135 10.39 5.84 5.00
CA PHE A 135 10.70 7.26 5.02
C PHE A 135 10.81 7.76 6.46
N ASN A 136 11.52 8.84 6.65
CA ASN A 136 11.66 9.49 7.94
C ASN A 136 11.07 10.89 7.89
N ALA A 137 10.38 11.28 8.96
CA ALA A 137 10.01 12.67 9.19
C ALA A 137 10.17 13.05 10.66
N ARG A 138 10.43 14.33 10.87
CA ARG A 138 10.54 14.89 12.20
C ARG A 138 9.87 16.25 12.25
N GLY A 139 9.14 16.50 13.33
CA GLY A 139 8.47 17.77 13.54
C GLY A 139 9.00 18.52 14.76
N SER A 140 8.78 19.84 14.78
CA SER A 140 9.04 20.72 15.91
C SER A 140 7.93 21.74 16.03
N ILE A 141 7.36 21.83 17.24
CA ILE A 141 6.33 22.81 17.57
C ILE A 141 7.04 24.06 18.11
N LYS A 142 6.63 25.22 17.61
CA LYS A 142 7.16 26.54 17.98
C LYS A 142 6.03 27.56 18.17
N ASP A 143 6.35 28.73 18.72
CA ASP A 143 5.39 29.80 18.85
C ASP A 143 4.88 30.23 17.46
N GLY A 144 3.54 30.24 17.30
CA GLY A 144 2.88 30.60 16.06
C GLY A 144 2.87 29.53 14.96
N GLY A 145 3.26 28.27 15.25
CA GLY A 145 3.19 27.20 14.27
C GLY A 145 4.09 25.99 14.53
N PHE A 146 4.40 25.28 13.47
CA PHE A 146 5.28 24.12 13.51
C PHE A 146 6.08 23.97 12.22
N ASP A 147 7.18 23.26 12.32
CA ASP A 147 7.93 22.77 11.18
C ASP A 147 7.85 21.24 11.13
N ILE A 148 7.90 20.67 9.92
CA ILE A 148 8.07 19.24 9.68
C ILE A 148 9.05 19.06 8.53
N GLU A 149 10.01 18.15 8.71
CA GLU A 149 10.95 17.73 7.68
C GLU A 149 10.68 16.29 7.28
N PHE A 150 10.74 16.01 5.99
CA PHE A 150 10.64 14.68 5.41
C PHE A 150 11.94 14.35 4.68
N ILE A 151 12.48 13.16 4.94
CA ILE A 151 13.55 12.53 4.14
C ILE A 151 12.98 11.25 3.54
N ILE A 152 12.93 11.21 2.22
CA ILE A 152 12.31 10.15 1.45
C ILE A 152 13.38 9.53 0.55
N PRO A 153 13.97 8.37 0.95
CA PRO A 153 15.01 7.73 0.17
C PRO A 153 14.50 7.29 -1.21
N PHE A 154 15.26 7.57 -2.25
CA PHE A 154 14.92 7.10 -3.60
C PHE A 154 14.96 5.57 -3.71
N SER A 155 15.66 4.88 -2.81
CA SER A 155 15.66 3.42 -2.71
C SER A 155 14.27 2.86 -2.41
N GLU A 156 13.48 3.56 -1.61
CA GLU A 156 12.20 3.08 -1.08
C GLU A 156 11.00 3.39 -1.98
N ILE A 157 11.18 4.26 -2.97
CA ILE A 157 10.09 4.72 -3.84
C ILE A 157 10.21 4.08 -5.22
N PRO A 158 9.13 3.51 -5.80
CA PRO A 158 9.09 3.09 -7.19
C PRO A 158 8.99 4.31 -8.12
N PHE A 159 9.77 4.32 -9.18
CA PHE A 159 9.72 5.31 -10.27
C PHE A 159 10.32 4.75 -11.57
N PRO A 160 10.08 5.38 -12.73
CA PRO A 160 10.64 4.92 -14.01
C PRO A 160 12.16 4.91 -14.01
N ASN A 161 12.76 3.97 -14.75
CA ASN A 161 14.21 3.94 -14.91
C ASN A 161 14.73 5.21 -15.61
N GLY A 162 15.85 5.71 -15.14
CA GLY A 162 16.51 6.88 -15.69
C GLY A 162 17.04 7.78 -14.56
N LYS A 163 18.16 8.47 -14.81
CA LYS A 163 18.76 9.39 -13.85
C LYS A 163 17.98 10.71 -13.76
N ASP A 164 17.32 11.09 -14.84
CA ASP A 164 16.49 12.28 -14.89
C ASP A 164 15.04 11.85 -14.67
N GLN A 165 14.40 12.43 -13.67
CA GLN A 165 13.04 12.11 -13.26
C GLN A 165 12.15 13.34 -13.29
N LYS A 166 10.89 13.12 -13.59
CA LYS A 166 9.83 14.12 -13.57
C LYS A 166 8.66 13.52 -12.80
N TRP A 167 8.36 14.09 -11.64
CA TRP A 167 7.28 13.64 -10.76
C TRP A 167 6.26 14.75 -10.57
N ASN A 168 4.99 14.38 -10.41
CA ASN A 168 3.98 15.30 -9.94
C ASN A 168 3.90 15.26 -8.41
N ILE A 169 3.67 16.42 -7.80
CA ILE A 169 3.54 16.56 -6.36
C ILE A 169 2.33 17.41 -6.00
N ASN A 170 1.61 17.00 -4.97
CA ASN A 170 0.67 17.83 -4.25
C ASN A 170 0.96 17.72 -2.74
N ILE A 171 0.82 18.82 -2.04
CA ILE A 171 1.03 18.87 -0.59
C ILE A 171 -0.25 19.38 0.04
N ARG A 172 -0.68 18.68 1.10
CA ARG A 172 -1.86 19.09 1.87
C ARG A 172 -1.50 19.25 3.33
N SER A 173 -2.18 20.18 3.97
CA SER A 173 -2.18 20.32 5.41
C SER A 173 -3.61 20.18 5.93
N ARG A 174 -3.77 19.47 7.02
CA ARG A 174 -5.04 19.41 7.76
C ARG A 174 -4.81 19.94 9.17
N ASN A 175 -5.71 20.78 9.63
CA ASN A 175 -5.76 21.34 10.98
C ASN A 175 -7.20 21.43 11.45
N PHE A 176 -7.39 21.82 12.72
CA PHE A 176 -8.71 22.01 13.30
C PHE A 176 -8.84 23.40 13.89
N GLU A 177 -9.91 24.10 13.49
CA GLU A 177 -10.34 25.36 14.11
C GLU A 177 -11.75 25.17 14.65
N GLU A 178 -11.95 25.45 15.93
CA GLU A 178 -13.25 25.32 16.61
C GLU A 178 -13.95 23.95 16.35
N ARG A 179 -13.19 22.86 16.27
CA ARG A 179 -13.63 21.49 15.94
C ARG A 179 -13.97 21.26 14.47
N VAL A 180 -13.81 22.24 13.60
CA VAL A 180 -13.96 22.07 12.15
C VAL A 180 -12.62 21.66 11.56
N ALA A 181 -12.61 20.59 10.78
CA ALA A 181 -11.41 20.17 10.05
C ALA A 181 -11.23 21.05 8.81
N ILE A 182 -10.11 21.76 8.76
CA ILE A 182 -9.71 22.58 7.62
C ILE A 182 -8.64 21.83 6.85
N THR A 183 -8.81 21.72 5.56
CA THR A 183 -7.80 21.11 4.68
C THR A 183 -7.36 22.13 3.63
N THR A 184 -6.07 22.45 3.64
CA THR A 184 -5.44 23.29 2.62
C THR A 184 -4.58 22.45 1.68
N SER A 185 -4.44 22.87 0.43
CA SER A 185 -3.74 22.15 -0.63
C SER A 185 -2.90 23.10 -1.47
N SER A 186 -1.81 22.57 -2.02
CA SER A 186 -1.02 23.28 -3.02
C SER A 186 -1.71 23.31 -4.39
N SER A 187 -2.57 22.35 -4.69
CA SER A 187 -3.34 22.24 -5.93
C SER A 187 -4.83 22.45 -5.67
N LYS A 188 -5.54 22.94 -6.68
CA LYS A 188 -6.99 23.12 -6.62
C LYS A 188 -7.72 21.79 -6.60
N ALA A 189 -8.83 21.73 -5.87
CA ALA A 189 -9.77 20.62 -5.96
C ALA A 189 -10.72 20.83 -7.16
N ASN A 190 -11.14 19.74 -7.78
CA ASN A 190 -12.24 19.74 -8.73
C ASN A 190 -13.18 18.57 -8.37
N ARG A 191 -14.39 18.91 -7.88
CA ARG A 191 -15.38 17.90 -7.44
C ARG A 191 -15.99 17.11 -8.59
N ASP A 192 -15.94 17.66 -9.79
CA ASP A 192 -16.51 17.05 -11.00
C ASP A 192 -15.47 16.21 -11.77
N ALA A 193 -14.20 16.24 -11.37
CA ALA A 193 -13.15 15.48 -12.02
C ALA A 193 -13.28 13.97 -11.71
N THR A 194 -13.29 13.17 -12.75
CA THR A 194 -13.25 11.68 -12.64
C THR A 194 -11.88 11.16 -12.26
N CYS A 195 -10.82 11.94 -12.50
CA CYS A 195 -9.46 11.64 -12.12
C CYS A 195 -8.99 12.63 -11.06
N GLN A 196 -8.99 12.23 -9.79
CA GLN A 196 -8.52 13.08 -8.70
C GLN A 196 -6.99 13.19 -8.67
N LEU A 197 -6.27 12.15 -9.12
CA LEU A 197 -4.81 12.15 -9.20
C LEU A 197 -4.27 13.04 -10.33
N CYS A 198 -5.11 13.36 -11.33
CA CYS A 198 -4.76 14.31 -12.38
C CYS A 198 -4.71 15.77 -11.91
N LEU A 199 -5.18 16.07 -10.70
CA LEU A 199 -5.30 17.42 -10.16
C LEU A 199 -4.03 17.91 -9.43
N MET A 200 -2.86 17.46 -9.86
CA MET A 200 -1.58 17.90 -9.30
C MET A 200 -0.99 19.02 -10.17
N ASP A 201 -0.95 20.24 -9.64
CA ASP A 201 -0.52 21.44 -10.40
C ASP A 201 1.00 21.64 -10.38
N HIS A 202 1.75 20.84 -9.61
CA HIS A 202 3.19 21.01 -9.44
C HIS A 202 3.97 19.84 -9.96
N GLU A 203 5.03 20.14 -10.73
CA GLU A 203 6.01 19.16 -11.23
C GLU A 203 7.37 19.42 -10.57
N ILE A 204 8.07 18.33 -10.23
CA ILE A 204 9.44 18.36 -9.74
C ILE A 204 10.33 17.65 -10.75
N LEU A 205 11.45 18.28 -11.09
CA LEU A 205 12.45 17.73 -12.00
C LEU A 205 13.72 17.40 -11.20
N PHE A 206 14.15 16.16 -11.29
CA PHE A 206 15.39 15.67 -10.70
C PHE A 206 16.39 15.33 -11.79
N LYS A 207 17.66 15.61 -11.54
CA LYS A 207 18.77 15.26 -12.43
C LYS A 207 19.81 14.46 -11.68
N ASP A 208 20.43 13.51 -12.37
CA ASP A 208 21.55 12.73 -11.86
C ASP A 208 21.30 12.02 -10.52
N ILE A 209 20.07 11.52 -10.28
CA ILE A 209 19.82 10.70 -9.09
C ILE A 209 20.50 9.33 -9.21
N VAL A 210 20.97 8.81 -8.09
CA VAL A 210 21.61 7.50 -8.04
C VAL A 210 20.55 6.42 -7.85
N ILE A 211 20.52 5.47 -8.80
CA ILE A 211 19.66 4.30 -8.73
C ILE A 211 20.52 3.11 -8.28
N GLU A 212 20.41 2.76 -7.02
CA GLU A 212 21.10 1.60 -6.47
C GLU A 212 20.34 0.32 -6.76
N LYS A 213 21.06 -0.76 -7.06
CA LYS A 213 20.52 -2.12 -7.04
C LYS A 213 20.48 -2.57 -5.59
N LYS A 214 19.35 -3.04 -5.14
CA LYS A 214 19.17 -3.50 -3.77
C LYS A 214 19.04 -5.02 -3.78
N LEU A 215 19.91 -5.69 -3.01
CA LEU A 215 19.80 -7.13 -2.73
C LEU A 215 19.74 -7.30 -1.22
N GLU A 216 18.64 -7.83 -0.74
CA GLU A 216 18.41 -8.08 0.67
C GLU A 216 18.20 -9.55 0.93
N PHE A 217 18.80 -10.04 2.01
CA PHE A 217 18.56 -11.36 2.56
C PHE A 217 17.94 -11.20 3.94
N LEU A 218 16.80 -11.80 4.15
CA LEU A 218 16.00 -11.71 5.38
C LEU A 218 15.87 -13.12 6.00
N PRO A 219 16.93 -13.66 6.62
CA PRO A 219 16.82 -14.91 7.34
C PRO A 219 16.02 -14.73 8.62
N TYR A 220 15.20 -15.71 9.00
CA TYR A 220 14.56 -15.74 10.30
C TYR A 220 14.64 -17.13 10.93
N VAL A 221 14.54 -17.14 12.26
CA VAL A 221 14.36 -18.33 13.08
C VAL A 221 13.31 -18.01 14.13
N SER A 222 12.28 -18.82 14.23
CA SER A 222 11.27 -18.69 15.28
C SER A 222 11.19 -19.97 16.12
N GLY A 223 10.81 -19.84 17.39
CA GLY A 223 10.59 -20.95 18.29
C GLY A 223 9.23 -20.81 18.98
N ASN A 224 8.37 -21.81 18.84
CA ASN A 224 7.08 -21.86 19.49
C ASN A 224 7.10 -22.87 20.63
N PHE A 225 6.76 -22.39 21.84
CA PHE A 225 6.64 -23.19 23.05
C PHE A 225 5.19 -23.13 23.51
N SER A 226 4.43 -24.20 23.30
CA SER A 226 3.06 -24.29 23.80
C SER A 226 2.98 -25.20 25.00
N GLY A 227 2.12 -24.87 25.94
CA GLY A 227 1.86 -25.68 27.10
C GLY A 227 0.37 -25.75 27.43
N GLU A 228 -0.09 -26.91 27.84
CA GLU A 228 -1.47 -27.16 28.20
C GLU A 228 -1.62 -27.45 29.69
N LYS A 229 -2.60 -26.84 30.31
CA LYS A 229 -2.96 -27.08 31.71
C LYS A 229 -4.43 -27.51 31.75
N LYS A 230 -4.68 -28.80 32.02
CA LYS A 230 -6.02 -29.37 32.04
C LYS A 230 -6.87 -28.98 33.24
N LEU A 231 -6.23 -28.82 34.40
CA LEU A 231 -6.89 -28.41 35.63
C LEU A 231 -6.08 -27.31 36.34
N TYR A 232 -6.77 -26.47 37.07
CA TYR A 232 -6.18 -25.31 37.80
C TYR A 232 -4.99 -25.72 38.69
N ASN A 233 -5.02 -26.90 39.29
CA ASN A 233 -4.00 -27.41 40.23
C ASN A 233 -2.93 -28.29 39.60
N GLU A 234 -2.95 -28.50 38.28
CA GLU A 234 -1.93 -29.28 37.56
C GLU A 234 -0.76 -28.40 37.15
N THR A 235 0.41 -29.01 37.04
CA THR A 235 1.59 -28.37 36.48
C THR A 235 1.40 -28.19 34.96
N LEU A 236 1.85 -27.05 34.44
CA LEU A 236 1.90 -26.81 32.99
C LEU A 236 2.72 -27.89 32.32
N LYS A 237 2.09 -28.65 31.41
CA LYS A 237 2.80 -29.61 30.56
C LYS A 237 3.18 -28.89 29.28
N LEU A 238 4.47 -28.74 29.03
CA LEU A 238 4.95 -28.22 27.75
C LEU A 238 4.69 -29.28 26.68
N ASN A 239 3.93 -28.90 25.68
CA ASN A 239 3.73 -29.65 24.43
C ASN A 239 4.92 -29.37 23.50
N ASN A 240 4.90 -29.92 22.31
CA ASN A 240 6.00 -29.88 21.35
C ASN A 240 6.66 -28.50 21.23
N GLN A 241 7.98 -28.51 21.23
CA GLN A 241 8.80 -27.36 20.88
C GLN A 241 9.02 -27.41 19.38
N ASN A 242 8.49 -26.46 18.64
CA ASN A 242 8.72 -26.33 17.21
C ASN A 242 9.67 -25.18 16.96
N PHE A 243 10.70 -25.45 16.16
CA PHE A 243 11.59 -24.41 15.63
C PHE A 243 11.36 -24.32 14.13
N ASP A 244 11.03 -23.10 13.68
CA ASP A 244 10.85 -22.79 12.27
C ASP A 244 11.97 -21.86 11.80
N TYR A 245 12.40 -22.03 10.57
CA TYR A 245 13.42 -21.21 9.95
C TYR A 245 13.06 -20.95 8.49
N GLY A 246 13.40 -19.80 8.00
CA GLY A 246 13.13 -19.42 6.63
C GLY A 246 14.03 -18.31 6.13
N LEU A 247 13.82 -17.93 4.89
CA LEU A 247 14.64 -16.96 4.19
C LEU A 247 13.78 -16.14 3.22
N GLY A 248 13.80 -14.83 3.36
CA GLY A 248 13.34 -13.88 2.36
C GLY A 248 14.51 -13.38 1.51
N ILE A 249 14.28 -13.17 0.23
CA ILE A 249 15.23 -12.58 -0.72
C ILE A 249 14.49 -11.52 -1.52
N ASN A 250 14.96 -10.28 -1.47
CA ASN A 250 14.45 -9.18 -2.29
C ASN A 250 15.56 -8.68 -3.19
N PHE A 251 15.33 -8.68 -4.48
CA PHE A 251 16.28 -8.23 -5.48
C PHE A 251 15.66 -7.20 -6.42
N ASP A 252 16.00 -5.93 -6.23
CA ASP A 252 15.64 -4.84 -7.13
C ASP A 252 16.73 -4.71 -8.21
N LEU A 253 16.45 -5.27 -9.40
CA LEU A 253 17.36 -5.13 -10.55
C LEU A 253 17.48 -3.67 -10.99
N ASN A 254 16.38 -2.96 -10.91
CA ASN A 254 16.25 -1.53 -11.16
C ASN A 254 14.93 -1.04 -10.53
N LYS A 255 14.62 0.23 -10.64
CA LYS A 255 13.43 0.83 -10.02
C LYS A 255 12.09 0.34 -10.60
N SER A 256 12.10 -0.25 -11.78
CA SER A 256 10.91 -0.81 -12.41
C SER A 256 10.78 -2.32 -12.23
N LEU A 257 11.88 -3.05 -12.03
CA LEU A 257 11.89 -4.51 -11.98
C LEU A 257 12.43 -5.02 -10.65
N SER A 258 11.58 -5.69 -9.89
CA SER A 258 11.94 -6.38 -8.66
C SER A 258 11.57 -7.86 -8.71
N ILE A 259 12.37 -8.67 -8.04
CA ILE A 259 12.16 -10.10 -7.84
C ILE A 259 12.21 -10.34 -6.34
N GLU A 260 11.19 -10.96 -5.80
CA GLU A 260 11.11 -11.36 -4.41
C GLU A 260 10.89 -12.86 -4.34
N ALA A 261 11.56 -13.52 -3.39
CA ALA A 261 11.34 -14.94 -3.10
C ALA A 261 11.36 -15.15 -1.59
N THR A 262 10.59 -16.12 -1.13
CA THR A 262 10.58 -16.51 0.27
C THR A 262 10.47 -18.03 0.38
N ILE A 263 11.22 -18.58 1.33
CA ILE A 263 11.22 -19.99 1.69
C ILE A 263 10.75 -20.08 3.12
N ASN A 264 9.70 -20.87 3.35
CA ASN A 264 9.10 -21.11 4.65
C ASN A 264 8.87 -19.82 5.48
N PRO A 265 8.13 -18.81 4.95
CA PRO A 265 7.97 -17.52 5.61
C PRO A 265 7.17 -17.65 6.92
N ASP A 266 7.64 -17.00 7.99
CA ASP A 266 6.86 -16.87 9.22
C ASP A 266 5.90 -15.69 9.14
N PHE A 267 4.61 -15.97 9.07
CA PHE A 267 3.55 -14.97 9.10
C PHE A 267 2.80 -14.91 10.43
N SER A 268 3.25 -15.65 11.44
CA SER A 268 2.55 -15.78 12.73
C SER A 268 2.40 -14.46 13.49
N GLN A 269 3.34 -13.54 13.34
CA GLN A 269 3.29 -12.23 14.02
C GLN A 269 2.26 -11.27 13.39
N VAL A 270 1.92 -11.48 12.13
CA VAL A 270 1.03 -10.58 11.38
C VAL A 270 -0.44 -10.87 11.66
N GLU A 271 -0.78 -12.10 12.05
CA GLU A 271 -2.16 -12.52 12.27
C GLU A 271 -2.72 -12.14 13.64
N SER A 272 -1.88 -11.80 14.62
CA SER A 272 -2.30 -11.52 15.99
C SER A 272 -3.02 -10.18 16.18
N ASP A 273 -2.89 -9.25 15.24
CA ASP A 273 -3.36 -7.87 15.43
C ASP A 273 -4.82 -7.62 15.02
N VAL A 274 -5.52 -8.58 14.43
CA VAL A 274 -6.89 -8.39 13.94
C VAL A 274 -7.88 -9.32 14.61
N THR A 275 -8.43 -8.91 15.75
CA THR A 275 -9.63 -9.53 16.33
C THR A 275 -10.88 -9.07 15.57
N LYS A 276 -11.34 -9.85 14.60
CA LYS A 276 -12.69 -9.72 14.08
C LYS A 276 -13.57 -10.80 14.69
N ILE A 277 -14.69 -10.39 15.26
CA ILE A 277 -15.71 -11.31 15.78
C ILE A 277 -16.38 -11.97 14.57
N ASP A 278 -16.29 -13.29 14.50
CA ASP A 278 -16.99 -14.10 13.51
C ASP A 278 -18.47 -14.11 13.87
N VAL A 279 -19.27 -13.40 13.10
CA VAL A 279 -20.74 -13.39 13.25
C VAL A 279 -21.29 -14.09 12.02
N ASN A 280 -21.85 -15.27 12.17
CA ASN A 280 -22.58 -16.08 11.19
C ASN A 280 -22.80 -15.39 9.82
N SER A 281 -21.74 -15.33 9.02
CA SER A 281 -21.78 -14.73 7.69
C SER A 281 -21.68 -15.83 6.64
N PRO A 282 -22.58 -15.89 5.65
CA PRO A 282 -22.47 -16.83 4.54
C PRO A 282 -21.30 -16.53 3.60
N THR A 283 -20.61 -15.42 3.80
CA THR A 283 -19.43 -15.01 3.01
C THR A 283 -18.17 -15.06 3.87
N ALA A 284 -17.04 -15.43 3.25
CA ALA A 284 -15.74 -15.40 3.93
C ALA A 284 -15.43 -13.99 4.46
N ILE A 285 -14.97 -13.92 5.70
CA ILE A 285 -14.50 -12.66 6.28
C ILE A 285 -13.24 -12.26 5.55
N ASN A 286 -13.28 -11.10 4.91
CA ASN A 286 -12.12 -10.54 4.24
C ASN A 286 -11.26 -9.79 5.26
N TYR A 287 -10.10 -10.35 5.60
CA TYR A 287 -9.08 -9.68 6.42
C TYR A 287 -8.15 -8.89 5.51
N PRO A 288 -7.76 -7.67 5.89
CA PRO A 288 -6.72 -6.93 5.19
C PRO A 288 -5.43 -7.77 5.11
N GLU A 289 -4.76 -7.75 3.98
CA GLU A 289 -3.45 -8.38 3.86
C GLU A 289 -2.41 -7.53 4.59
N GLN A 290 -1.67 -8.13 5.52
CA GLN A 290 -0.63 -7.47 6.29
C GLN A 290 0.75 -8.09 6.08
N ARG A 291 0.82 -9.26 5.43
CA ARG A 291 2.09 -9.93 5.16
C ARG A 291 2.88 -9.16 4.09
N PRO A 292 4.10 -8.67 4.41
CA PRO A 292 4.85 -7.76 3.54
C PRO A 292 5.08 -8.30 2.13
N PHE A 293 5.36 -9.62 2.02
CA PHE A 293 5.56 -10.26 0.73
C PHE A 293 4.36 -10.12 -0.20
N PHE A 294 3.12 -10.18 0.30
CA PHE A 294 1.92 -10.11 -0.53
C PHE A 294 1.44 -8.67 -0.78
N ASN A 295 1.89 -7.71 0.00
CA ASN A 295 1.44 -6.31 -0.11
C ASN A 295 2.04 -5.57 -1.31
N ARG A 296 3.32 -5.78 -1.59
CA ARG A 296 4.01 -5.06 -2.66
C ARG A 296 3.45 -5.45 -4.03
N GLY A 297 2.97 -4.47 -4.81
CA GLY A 297 2.45 -4.65 -6.16
C GLY A 297 1.01 -5.18 -6.25
N VAL A 298 0.33 -5.41 -5.11
CA VAL A 298 -1.06 -5.90 -5.09
C VAL A 298 -2.04 -4.93 -5.76
N ASP A 299 -1.70 -3.67 -5.86
CA ASP A 299 -2.45 -2.64 -6.57
C ASP A 299 -2.61 -2.92 -8.08
N ALA A 300 -1.75 -3.78 -8.68
CA ALA A 300 -1.96 -4.30 -10.03
C ALA A 300 -3.18 -5.22 -10.13
N LEU A 301 -3.63 -5.79 -9.02
CA LEU A 301 -4.74 -6.74 -8.92
C LEU A 301 -6.05 -6.08 -8.47
N ASP A 302 -6.13 -4.75 -8.58
CA ASP A 302 -7.32 -3.99 -8.23
C ASP A 302 -8.37 -4.07 -9.35
N PHE A 303 -9.53 -4.64 -9.03
CA PHE A 303 -10.68 -4.79 -9.89
C PHE A 303 -11.93 -4.39 -9.12
N GLU A 304 -13.03 -4.07 -9.82
CA GLU A 304 -14.35 -3.82 -9.20
C GLU A 304 -14.85 -5.05 -8.43
N ILE A 305 -14.52 -6.24 -8.95
CA ILE A 305 -14.81 -7.52 -8.31
C ILE A 305 -13.53 -8.05 -7.69
N ASN A 306 -13.53 -8.40 -6.41
CA ASN A 306 -12.37 -9.03 -5.78
C ASN A 306 -12.17 -10.45 -6.33
N VAL A 307 -11.27 -10.59 -7.30
CA VAL A 307 -10.97 -11.87 -7.97
C VAL A 307 -9.78 -12.62 -7.35
N PHE A 308 -8.96 -11.95 -6.54
CA PHE A 308 -7.81 -12.54 -5.88
C PHE A 308 -7.77 -12.18 -4.40
N ASN A 309 -7.63 -13.20 -3.56
CA ASN A 309 -7.41 -13.05 -2.13
C ASN A 309 -6.08 -13.72 -1.75
N SER A 310 -5.07 -12.95 -1.42
CA SER A 310 -3.75 -13.42 -1.03
C SER A 310 -3.78 -14.32 0.20
N ARG A 311 -4.71 -14.10 1.12
CA ARG A 311 -4.89 -14.94 2.32
C ARG A 311 -5.43 -16.35 2.02
N SER A 312 -5.83 -16.61 0.79
CA SER A 312 -6.09 -17.97 0.34
C SER A 312 -4.82 -18.81 0.16
N ILE A 313 -3.63 -18.19 0.15
CA ILE A 313 -2.32 -18.81 0.30
C ILE A 313 -1.97 -18.72 1.78
N ASN A 314 -2.04 -19.84 2.51
CA ASN A 314 -2.02 -19.86 3.97
C ASN A 314 -0.62 -20.08 4.54
N ASP A 315 0.00 -21.22 4.19
CA ASP A 315 1.30 -21.67 4.70
C ASP A 315 2.23 -22.04 3.54
N PRO A 316 2.74 -21.05 2.79
CA PRO A 316 3.58 -21.36 1.64
C PRO A 316 4.97 -21.83 2.07
N SER A 317 5.36 -23.04 1.66
CA SER A 317 6.75 -23.51 1.79
C SER A 317 7.71 -22.74 0.89
N PHE A 318 7.21 -22.23 -0.23
CA PHE A 318 7.94 -21.38 -1.16
C PHE A 318 6.97 -20.42 -1.85
N ALA A 319 7.36 -19.17 -1.96
CA ALA A 319 6.70 -18.23 -2.83
C ALA A 319 7.70 -17.35 -3.57
N SER A 320 7.37 -16.94 -4.78
CA SER A 320 8.15 -15.97 -5.55
C SER A 320 7.26 -14.98 -6.27
N LYS A 321 7.77 -13.77 -6.45
CA LYS A 321 7.06 -12.69 -7.09
C LYS A 321 7.98 -11.89 -8.00
N ILE A 322 7.49 -11.53 -9.18
CA ILE A 322 8.15 -10.66 -10.13
C ILE A 322 7.24 -9.46 -10.37
N LEU A 323 7.76 -8.28 -10.14
CA LEU A 323 7.08 -7.02 -10.41
C LEU A 323 7.87 -6.24 -11.44
N ASN A 324 7.21 -5.84 -12.51
CA ASN A 324 7.76 -4.85 -13.43
C ASN A 324 6.75 -3.71 -13.59
N GLN A 325 7.13 -2.51 -13.22
CA GLN A 325 6.29 -1.33 -13.30
C GLN A 325 6.97 -0.29 -14.20
N GLY A 326 6.45 -0.12 -15.41
CA GLY A 326 6.92 0.85 -16.37
C GLY A 326 5.82 1.82 -16.80
N ARG A 327 6.19 2.89 -17.50
CA ARG A 327 5.22 3.88 -18.02
C ARG A 327 4.25 3.28 -19.05
N LYS A 328 4.71 2.29 -19.85
CA LYS A 328 3.90 1.69 -20.92
C LYS A 328 3.26 0.37 -20.56
N SER A 329 3.77 -0.32 -19.56
CA SER A 329 3.24 -1.62 -19.16
C SER A 329 3.59 -1.95 -17.72
N ARG A 330 2.77 -2.80 -17.14
CA ARG A 330 2.96 -3.37 -15.81
C ARG A 330 2.82 -4.87 -15.87
N LEU A 331 3.68 -5.58 -15.15
CA LEU A 331 3.65 -7.03 -15.01
C LEU A 331 3.71 -7.39 -13.54
N TYR A 332 2.81 -8.26 -13.11
CA TYR A 332 2.82 -8.91 -11.81
C TYR A 332 2.74 -10.41 -12.02
N ILE A 333 3.71 -11.15 -11.50
CA ILE A 333 3.70 -12.60 -11.45
C ILE A 333 3.92 -13.02 -10.01
N LEU A 334 3.07 -13.90 -9.51
CA LEU A 334 3.20 -14.53 -8.19
C LEU A 334 3.08 -16.04 -8.37
N THR A 335 3.96 -16.80 -7.73
CA THR A 335 3.82 -18.25 -7.60
C THR A 335 4.04 -18.66 -6.15
N ALA A 336 3.28 -19.64 -5.67
CA ALA A 336 3.40 -20.17 -4.32
C ALA A 336 3.06 -21.65 -4.27
N PHE A 337 3.85 -22.39 -3.49
CA PHE A 337 3.53 -23.76 -3.06
C PHE A 337 3.02 -23.67 -1.63
N ASP A 338 1.74 -23.94 -1.43
CA ASP A 338 1.03 -23.80 -0.17
C ASP A 338 0.82 -25.20 0.45
N ASN A 339 1.26 -25.40 1.69
CA ASN A 339 1.17 -26.68 2.38
C ASN A 339 -0.22 -26.94 2.97
N GLU A 340 -0.93 -25.85 3.36
CA GLU A 340 -2.23 -25.94 4.00
C GLU A 340 -3.23 -24.99 3.31
N THR A 341 -3.82 -25.44 2.22
CA THR A 341 -4.77 -24.62 1.48
C THR A 341 -6.09 -24.49 2.24
N PRO A 342 -6.56 -23.27 2.57
CA PRO A 342 -7.86 -23.09 3.18
C PRO A 342 -8.98 -23.31 2.15
N TYR A 343 -9.99 -24.09 2.54
CA TYR A 343 -11.23 -24.28 1.81
C TYR A 343 -12.35 -23.54 2.51
N LEU A 344 -13.22 -22.96 1.72
CA LEU A 344 -14.49 -22.45 2.19
C LEU A 344 -15.61 -23.35 1.62
N VAL A 345 -16.29 -24.05 2.48
CA VAL A 345 -17.44 -24.89 2.10
C VAL A 345 -18.70 -24.11 2.43
N PRO A 346 -19.40 -23.54 1.44
CA PRO A 346 -20.67 -22.87 1.69
C PRO A 346 -21.75 -23.90 1.96
N THR A 347 -22.59 -23.63 2.99
CA THR A 347 -23.83 -24.37 3.26
C THR A 347 -25.02 -23.44 3.16
N GLU A 348 -26.22 -23.94 3.37
CA GLU A 348 -27.43 -23.13 3.25
C GLU A 348 -27.49 -21.95 4.23
N PHE A 349 -26.90 -22.09 5.42
CA PHE A 349 -27.02 -21.10 6.50
C PHE A 349 -25.70 -20.53 6.98
N GLU A 350 -24.56 -21.20 6.68
CA GLU A 350 -23.24 -20.81 7.17
C GLU A 350 -22.14 -21.30 6.22
N SER A 351 -20.90 -20.83 6.42
CA SER A 351 -19.74 -21.32 5.71
C SER A 351 -18.75 -21.93 6.69
N PHE A 352 -18.20 -23.10 6.35
CA PHE A 352 -17.16 -23.76 7.11
C PHE A 352 -15.80 -23.55 6.47
N ARG A 353 -14.81 -23.18 7.27
CA ARG A 353 -13.41 -23.13 6.86
C ARG A 353 -12.75 -24.44 7.24
N GLY A 354 -12.24 -25.15 6.26
CA GLY A 354 -11.37 -26.32 6.44
C GLY A 354 -9.97 -26.04 5.93
N LEU A 355 -8.98 -26.75 6.45
CA LEU A 355 -7.61 -26.79 5.89
C LEU A 355 -7.49 -28.06 5.05
N GLY A 356 -7.04 -27.88 3.83
CA GLY A 356 -6.92 -28.97 2.85
C GLY A 356 -5.48 -29.39 2.63
N THR A 357 -5.28 -30.07 1.50
CA THR A 357 -3.98 -30.54 1.04
C THR A 357 -3.13 -29.40 0.44
N ASN A 358 -1.91 -29.75 0.04
CA ASN A 358 -1.03 -28.83 -0.67
C ASN A 358 -1.64 -28.31 -1.97
N SER A 359 -1.27 -27.10 -2.34
CA SER A 359 -1.63 -26.56 -3.64
C SER A 359 -0.49 -25.74 -4.26
N PHE A 360 -0.47 -25.70 -5.58
CA PHE A 360 0.31 -24.75 -6.34
C PHE A 360 -0.59 -23.60 -6.77
N ASN A 361 -0.15 -22.37 -6.50
CA ASN A 361 -0.87 -21.15 -6.83
C ASN A 361 -0.05 -20.31 -7.79
N SER A 362 -0.67 -19.74 -8.82
CA SER A 362 -0.04 -18.77 -9.68
C SER A 362 -0.97 -17.63 -10.05
N VAL A 363 -0.43 -16.44 -10.08
CA VAL A 363 -1.08 -15.20 -10.51
C VAL A 363 -0.22 -14.60 -11.61
N PHE A 364 -0.82 -14.31 -12.73
CA PHE A 364 -0.21 -13.56 -13.81
C PHE A 364 -1.10 -12.38 -14.15
N ARG A 365 -0.57 -11.18 -14.07
CA ARG A 365 -1.26 -9.93 -14.43
C ARG A 365 -0.38 -9.14 -15.38
N TYR A 366 -0.94 -8.74 -16.50
CA TYR A 366 -0.30 -7.83 -17.44
C TYR A 366 -1.23 -6.67 -17.77
N GLN A 367 -0.71 -5.46 -17.70
CA GLN A 367 -1.41 -4.23 -18.05
C GLN A 367 -0.58 -3.50 -19.10
N ASN A 368 -1.23 -3.05 -20.16
CA ASN A 368 -0.65 -2.24 -21.22
C ASN A 368 -1.32 -0.87 -21.23
N PHE A 369 -0.53 0.18 -21.18
CA PHE A 369 -0.95 1.57 -21.21
C PHE A 369 -0.67 2.12 -22.61
N LEU A 370 -1.71 2.16 -23.44
CA LEU A 370 -1.58 2.62 -24.83
C LEU A 370 -1.27 4.12 -24.88
N ASP A 371 -1.89 4.86 -24.00
CA ASP A 371 -1.69 6.29 -23.73
C ASP A 371 -2.09 6.61 -22.29
N ASP A 372 -2.11 7.89 -21.91
CA ASP A 372 -2.50 8.34 -20.57
C ASP A 372 -4.00 8.13 -20.29
N LYS A 373 -4.80 7.80 -21.31
CA LYS A 373 -6.27 7.67 -21.24
C LYS A 373 -6.75 6.24 -21.40
N THR A 374 -5.93 5.35 -21.98
CA THR A 374 -6.34 4.00 -22.37
C THR A 374 -5.46 2.93 -21.75
N GLN A 375 -6.08 2.05 -20.99
CA GLN A 375 -5.44 0.88 -20.37
C GLN A 375 -6.15 -0.39 -20.84
N LEU A 376 -5.37 -1.41 -21.16
CA LEU A 376 -5.84 -2.77 -21.40
C LEU A 376 -5.15 -3.72 -20.45
N GLY A 377 -5.86 -4.70 -19.95
CA GLY A 377 -5.33 -5.64 -18.98
C GLY A 377 -5.76 -7.09 -19.23
N PHE A 378 -4.91 -8.00 -18.78
CA PHE A 378 -5.18 -9.44 -18.76
C PHE A 378 -4.74 -10.02 -17.43
N ILE A 379 -5.53 -10.93 -16.85
CA ILE A 379 -5.22 -11.67 -15.64
C ILE A 379 -5.47 -13.16 -15.84
N SER A 380 -4.58 -13.99 -15.24
CA SER A 380 -4.76 -15.43 -15.10
C SER A 380 -4.44 -15.82 -13.66
N LEU A 381 -5.38 -16.43 -12.99
CA LEU A 381 -5.26 -16.97 -11.65
C LEU A 381 -5.42 -18.48 -11.75
N ASN A 382 -4.45 -19.24 -11.23
CA ASN A 382 -4.50 -20.69 -11.26
C ASN A 382 -4.17 -21.26 -9.88
N ARG A 383 -4.96 -22.23 -9.48
CA ARG A 383 -4.70 -23.05 -8.30
C ARG A 383 -4.88 -24.53 -8.68
N ILE A 384 -3.88 -25.33 -8.34
CA ILE A 384 -3.89 -26.77 -8.60
C ILE A 384 -3.67 -27.45 -7.26
N TYR A 385 -4.55 -28.36 -6.89
CA TYR A 385 -4.51 -29.08 -5.61
C TYR A 385 -3.87 -30.46 -5.78
N ASP A 386 -3.10 -30.88 -4.78
CA ASP A 386 -2.68 -32.27 -4.62
C ASP A 386 -3.94 -33.11 -4.42
N GLY A 387 -4.38 -33.95 -5.17
CA GLY A 387 -5.66 -34.68 -5.10
C GLY A 387 -6.60 -34.40 -6.26
N GLY A 388 -6.11 -33.62 -7.26
CA GLY A 388 -6.70 -33.54 -8.59
C GLY A 388 -7.79 -32.47 -8.79
N GLY A 389 -7.96 -31.54 -7.84
CA GLY A 389 -8.81 -30.35 -8.01
C GLY A 389 -8.03 -29.20 -8.65
N TYR A 390 -8.77 -28.22 -9.18
CA TYR A 390 -8.20 -26.98 -9.69
C TYR A 390 -9.23 -25.83 -9.68
N GLY A 391 -8.70 -24.62 -9.60
CA GLY A 391 -9.45 -23.38 -9.84
C GLY A 391 -8.67 -22.50 -10.79
N ASN A 392 -9.25 -22.16 -11.94
CA ASN A 392 -8.63 -21.32 -12.95
C ASN A 392 -9.56 -20.18 -13.30
N THR A 393 -9.07 -18.95 -13.18
CA THR A 393 -9.79 -17.73 -13.57
C THR A 393 -8.97 -16.98 -14.61
N PHE A 394 -9.59 -16.65 -15.72
CA PHE A 394 -9.00 -15.81 -16.76
C PHE A 394 -9.85 -14.56 -16.89
N GLY A 395 -9.22 -13.40 -16.95
CA GLY A 395 -9.92 -12.13 -17.09
C GLY A 395 -9.23 -11.17 -18.02
N ALA A 396 -10.03 -10.28 -18.58
CA ALA A 396 -9.56 -9.13 -19.33
C ALA A 396 -10.30 -7.89 -18.86
N ASP A 397 -9.60 -6.76 -18.89
CA ASP A 397 -10.15 -5.47 -18.52
C ASP A 397 -9.67 -4.37 -19.46
N ALA A 398 -10.48 -3.33 -19.57
CA ALA A 398 -10.14 -2.11 -20.28
C ALA A 398 -10.66 -0.89 -19.54
N LEU A 399 -9.87 0.19 -19.60
CA LEU A 399 -10.21 1.49 -19.04
C LEU A 399 -9.99 2.55 -20.11
N PHE A 400 -10.99 3.41 -20.33
CA PHE A 400 -10.97 4.51 -21.28
C PHE A 400 -11.39 5.81 -20.59
N ASN A 401 -10.50 6.79 -20.54
CA ASN A 401 -10.79 8.14 -20.06
C ASN A 401 -11.08 9.04 -21.27
N PHE A 402 -12.35 9.23 -21.61
CA PHE A 402 -12.75 10.02 -22.78
C PHE A 402 -12.60 11.52 -22.55
N SER A 403 -12.79 11.97 -21.29
CA SER A 403 -12.64 13.37 -20.86
C SER A 403 -12.48 13.42 -19.35
N ASP A 404 -12.30 14.60 -18.79
CA ASP A 404 -12.17 14.81 -17.34
C ASP A 404 -13.42 14.40 -16.55
N ILE A 405 -14.57 14.22 -17.22
CA ILE A 405 -15.85 13.87 -16.59
C ILE A 405 -16.43 12.54 -17.11
N TRP A 406 -15.83 11.91 -18.13
CA TRP A 406 -16.31 10.64 -18.67
C TRP A 406 -15.22 9.60 -18.68
N LYS A 407 -15.43 8.57 -17.87
CA LYS A 407 -14.59 7.40 -17.73
C LYS A 407 -15.42 6.14 -17.96
N PHE A 408 -14.91 5.21 -18.75
CA PHE A 408 -15.54 3.93 -19.00
C PHE A 408 -14.58 2.80 -18.63
N SER A 409 -15.05 1.85 -17.82
CA SER A 409 -14.33 0.63 -17.48
C SER A 409 -15.17 -0.58 -17.83
N ILE A 410 -14.53 -1.63 -18.31
CA ILE A 410 -15.12 -2.94 -18.56
C ILE A 410 -14.21 -4.03 -18.02
N GLU A 411 -14.78 -5.01 -17.35
CA GLU A 411 -14.09 -6.18 -16.81
C GLU A 411 -14.89 -7.44 -17.16
N GLY A 412 -14.20 -8.49 -17.54
CA GLY A 412 -14.80 -9.78 -17.84
C GLY A 412 -13.95 -10.93 -17.33
N PHE A 413 -14.59 -11.91 -16.68
CA PHE A 413 -13.89 -13.05 -16.08
C PHE A 413 -14.58 -14.37 -16.49
N LEU A 414 -13.75 -15.38 -16.76
CA LEU A 414 -14.15 -16.76 -16.99
C LEU A 414 -13.52 -17.63 -15.91
N ASN A 415 -14.33 -18.46 -15.27
CA ASN A 415 -13.89 -19.30 -14.18
C ASN A 415 -14.15 -20.78 -14.49
N PHE A 416 -13.14 -21.64 -14.27
CA PHE A 416 -13.20 -23.08 -14.46
C PHE A 416 -12.71 -23.76 -13.19
N ASN A 417 -13.59 -24.47 -12.51
CA ASN A 417 -13.30 -25.11 -11.24
C ASN A 417 -13.57 -26.60 -11.29
N LYS A 418 -12.75 -27.35 -10.58
CA LYS A 418 -13.00 -28.71 -10.21
C LYS A 418 -12.58 -28.89 -8.75
N GLU A 419 -13.52 -29.32 -7.93
CA GLU A 419 -13.23 -29.57 -6.52
C GLU A 419 -12.27 -30.76 -6.35
N PRO A 420 -11.30 -30.69 -5.42
CA PRO A 420 -10.46 -31.82 -5.09
C PRO A 420 -11.27 -32.91 -4.39
N ILE A 421 -10.81 -34.15 -4.50
CA ILE A 421 -11.37 -35.25 -3.72
C ILE A 421 -10.87 -35.08 -2.29
N ALA A 422 -11.74 -34.68 -1.40
CA ALA A 422 -11.40 -34.50 0.02
C ALA A 422 -12.17 -35.54 0.86
N ASP A 423 -11.45 -36.54 1.36
CA ASP A 423 -12.04 -37.63 2.16
C ASP A 423 -12.65 -37.14 3.48
N TRP A 424 -12.12 -36.04 4.03
CA TRP A 424 -12.64 -35.39 5.23
C TRP A 424 -14.05 -34.81 5.07
N ILE A 425 -14.44 -34.36 3.87
CA ILE A 425 -15.81 -33.91 3.59
C ILE A 425 -16.80 -35.06 3.73
N LYS A 426 -16.36 -36.30 3.42
CA LYS A 426 -17.21 -37.49 3.51
C LYS A 426 -17.30 -38.07 4.92
N SER A 427 -16.34 -37.79 5.78
CA SER A 427 -16.26 -38.36 7.13
C SER A 427 -16.98 -37.54 8.20
N ASP A 428 -17.21 -36.26 7.97
CA ASP A 428 -17.87 -35.39 8.94
C ASP A 428 -19.41 -35.43 8.74
N LYS A 429 -20.06 -36.11 9.67
CA LYS A 429 -21.55 -36.25 9.66
C LYS A 429 -22.31 -34.91 9.79
N ASN A 430 -21.60 -33.82 10.13
CA ASN A 430 -22.18 -32.50 10.27
C ASN A 430 -22.37 -31.77 8.94
N PHE A 431 -21.72 -32.24 7.87
CA PHE A 431 -21.82 -31.64 6.55
C PHE A 431 -22.94 -32.25 5.70
N GLY A 432 -24.05 -32.62 6.12
CA GLY A 432 -25.16 -33.06 5.30
C GLY A 432 -24.80 -33.87 4.03
N ASN A 433 -25.69 -34.60 3.47
CA ASN A 433 -25.51 -35.28 2.19
C ASN A 433 -25.57 -34.23 1.05
N TYR A 434 -24.44 -33.85 0.51
CA TYR A 434 -24.32 -33.11 -0.77
C TYR A 434 -23.89 -34.05 -1.88
#